data_bba7141dffc9b9931086d90cbabbdead
#
_entry.id   bba7141dffc9b9931086d90cbabbdead
#
_cell.length_a   1.000
_cell.length_b   1.000
_cell.length_c   1.000
_cell.angle_alpha   90.00
_cell.angle_beta   90.00
_cell.angle_gamma   90.00
#
_symmetry.space_group_name_H-M   'P 1'
#
loop_
_entity.id
_entity.type
_entity.pdbx_description
1 polymer ?
#
loop_
_entity_poly.entity_id
_entity_poly.type
_entity_poly.pdbx_seq_one_letter_code
_entity_poly.pdbx_strand_id
1 'polypeptide(L)'
;MTIASFEGQTPRIGAGTYIHPSADVFGSVTLGQGCWIGPGARIRGDYGDIVLGDYCSVEDNCVIHARPGEQTSIGNWVTIGHGAVIHNVEMIHDYAIIGMGAVVSDWALIGEWAVVGEGAVVRQGQEIPPEHIAVGVPAKVLEKTVSEEYKAQWTRFKQTYVDLARRYPEGWVPEGEG
;
A
#
# COMPACT_ATOMS: atom_id res chain seq x y z
N MET A 1 -7.23 14.09 -9.29
CA MET A 1 -7.71 12.74 -8.91
C MET A 1 -8.41 12.14 -10.11
N THR A 2 -7.91 11.00 -10.56
CA THR A 2 -8.62 10.22 -11.56
C THR A 2 -9.13 8.94 -10.89
N ILE A 3 -10.43 8.88 -10.63
CA ILE A 3 -11.11 7.61 -10.35
C ILE A 3 -11.86 7.30 -11.65
N ALA A 4 -11.44 6.24 -12.34
CA ALA A 4 -11.95 5.95 -13.67
C ALA A 4 -12.26 4.46 -13.86
N SER A 5 -13.30 4.19 -14.64
CA SER A 5 -13.56 2.84 -15.13
C SER A 5 -12.60 2.51 -16.28
N PHE A 6 -12.20 1.26 -16.35
CA PHE A 6 -11.48 0.70 -17.48
C PHE A 6 -12.18 -0.59 -17.92
N GLU A 7 -12.57 -0.70 -19.20
CA GLU A 7 -13.29 -1.86 -19.77
C GLU A 7 -14.49 -2.33 -18.93
N GLY A 8 -15.25 -1.38 -18.39
CA GLY A 8 -16.44 -1.66 -17.56
C GLY A 8 -16.16 -1.97 -16.09
N GLN A 9 -14.90 -2.10 -15.68
CA GLN A 9 -14.52 -2.26 -14.28
C GLN A 9 -14.37 -0.88 -13.63
N THR A 10 -15.07 -0.66 -12.52
CA THR A 10 -15.06 0.59 -11.77
C THR A 10 -14.51 0.37 -10.36
N PRO A 11 -13.58 1.19 -9.87
CA PRO A 11 -13.06 1.08 -8.52
C PRO A 11 -14.16 1.12 -7.45
N ARG A 12 -14.07 0.23 -6.48
CA ARG A 12 -14.91 0.22 -5.27
C ARG A 12 -14.12 0.80 -4.12
N ILE A 13 -14.63 1.89 -3.54
CA ILE A 13 -13.95 2.65 -2.50
C ILE A 13 -14.73 2.52 -1.20
N GLY A 14 -14.09 2.01 -0.14
CA GLY A 14 -14.66 1.87 1.18
C GLY A 14 -14.94 3.22 1.87
N ALA A 15 -15.86 3.20 2.82
CA ALA A 15 -16.27 4.40 3.54
C ALA A 15 -15.10 5.07 4.27
N GLY A 16 -15.02 6.40 4.22
CA GLY A 16 -13.98 7.18 4.90
C GLY A 16 -12.58 7.07 4.29
N THR A 17 -12.44 6.38 3.16
CA THR A 17 -11.18 6.35 2.41
C THR A 17 -10.99 7.66 1.67
N TYR A 18 -9.82 8.27 1.88
CA TYR A 18 -9.39 9.48 1.20
C TYR A 18 -8.45 9.15 0.04
N ILE A 19 -8.69 9.78 -1.11
CA ILE A 19 -7.83 9.71 -2.28
C ILE A 19 -7.42 11.13 -2.65
N HIS A 20 -6.10 11.40 -2.62
CA HIS A 20 -5.58 12.73 -2.92
C HIS A 20 -5.91 13.13 -4.38
N PRO A 21 -6.24 14.40 -4.68
CA PRO A 21 -6.56 14.85 -6.03
C PRO A 21 -5.52 14.59 -7.12
N SER A 22 -4.25 14.40 -6.76
CA SER A 22 -3.20 14.03 -7.72
C SER A 22 -2.95 12.52 -7.84
N ALA A 23 -3.69 11.69 -7.11
CA ALA A 23 -3.61 10.24 -7.25
C ALA A 23 -4.54 9.73 -8.36
N ASP A 24 -4.19 8.58 -8.95
CA ASP A 24 -5.02 7.88 -9.92
C ASP A 24 -5.36 6.47 -9.43
N VAL A 25 -6.66 6.14 -9.48
CA VAL A 25 -7.19 4.81 -9.12
C VAL A 25 -8.16 4.40 -10.21
N PHE A 26 -7.89 3.35 -10.94
CA PHE A 26 -8.76 2.95 -12.03
C PHE A 26 -8.77 1.44 -12.32
N GLY A 27 -9.86 1.00 -12.98
CA GLY A 27 -10.08 -0.40 -13.33
C GLY A 27 -10.58 -1.24 -12.16
N SER A 28 -10.21 -2.52 -12.14
CA SER A 28 -10.63 -3.49 -11.13
C SER A 28 -9.85 -3.31 -9.83
N VAL A 29 -10.21 -2.28 -9.07
CA VAL A 29 -9.61 -1.94 -7.78
C VAL A 29 -10.67 -1.95 -6.68
N THR A 30 -10.39 -2.60 -5.56
CA THR A 30 -11.18 -2.52 -4.34
C THR A 30 -10.31 -1.98 -3.21
N LEU A 31 -10.70 -0.84 -2.65
CA LEU A 31 -10.08 -0.25 -1.46
C LEU A 31 -11.02 -0.41 -0.28
N GLY A 32 -10.49 -0.87 0.84
CA GLY A 32 -11.21 -0.96 2.11
C GLY A 32 -11.59 0.41 2.68
N GLN A 33 -12.14 0.43 3.87
CA GLN A 33 -12.54 1.65 4.57
C GLN A 33 -11.34 2.35 5.24
N GLY A 34 -11.45 3.66 5.42
CA GLY A 34 -10.51 4.47 6.20
C GLY A 34 -9.08 4.50 5.68
N CYS A 35 -8.86 4.13 4.42
CA CYS A 35 -7.54 4.18 3.79
C CYS A 35 -7.13 5.61 3.45
N TRP A 36 -5.82 5.84 3.40
CA TRP A 36 -5.25 7.10 2.91
C TRP A 36 -4.42 6.84 1.65
N ILE A 37 -4.83 7.42 0.52
CA ILE A 37 -4.14 7.31 -0.76
C ILE A 37 -3.52 8.66 -1.07
N GLY A 38 -2.19 8.72 -0.97
CA GLY A 38 -1.39 9.94 -0.98
C GLY A 38 -1.18 10.57 -2.36
N PRO A 39 -0.58 11.77 -2.36
CA PRO A 39 -0.24 12.49 -3.57
C PRO A 39 0.56 11.65 -4.57
N GLY A 40 0.16 11.67 -5.83
CA GLY A 40 0.88 10.98 -6.88
C GLY A 40 0.82 9.45 -6.87
N ALA A 41 0.10 8.83 -5.93
CA ALA A 41 -0.08 7.37 -5.93
C ALA A 41 -0.82 6.89 -7.19
N ARG A 42 -0.43 5.74 -7.72
CA ARG A 42 -1.01 5.10 -8.91
C ARG A 42 -1.43 3.68 -8.58
N ILE A 43 -2.74 3.43 -8.52
CA ILE A 43 -3.33 2.10 -8.27
C ILE A 43 -4.08 1.70 -9.54
N ARG A 44 -3.51 0.77 -10.29
CA ARG A 44 -3.91 0.50 -11.66
C ARG A 44 -4.36 -0.95 -11.85
N GLY A 45 -5.69 -1.17 -11.87
CA GLY A 45 -6.34 -2.47 -12.08
C GLY A 45 -6.85 -2.65 -13.51
N ASP A 46 -6.02 -2.35 -14.51
CA ASP A 46 -6.37 -2.45 -15.94
C ASP A 46 -6.08 -3.83 -16.56
N TYR A 47 -5.24 -4.61 -15.91
CA TYR A 47 -4.92 -5.97 -16.36
C TYR A 47 -5.39 -7.04 -15.38
N GLY A 48 -5.23 -6.82 -14.10
CA GLY A 48 -5.58 -7.74 -13.05
C GLY A 48 -6.28 -7.02 -11.91
N ASP A 49 -6.70 -7.76 -10.92
CA ASP A 49 -7.45 -7.24 -9.80
C ASP A 49 -6.50 -6.69 -8.72
N ILE A 50 -6.91 -5.63 -8.05
CA ILE A 50 -6.22 -5.11 -6.87
C ILE A 50 -7.21 -5.04 -5.71
N VAL A 51 -6.87 -5.68 -4.60
CA VAL A 51 -7.65 -5.65 -3.37
C VAL A 51 -6.78 -5.14 -2.24
N LEU A 52 -7.17 -4.02 -1.65
CA LEU A 52 -6.56 -3.42 -0.48
C LEU A 52 -7.56 -3.45 0.67
N GLY A 53 -7.13 -3.95 1.83
CA GLY A 53 -7.94 -4.01 3.05
C GLY A 53 -8.16 -2.66 3.70
N ASP A 54 -8.66 -2.70 4.93
CA ASP A 54 -9.05 -1.52 5.69
C ASP A 54 -7.85 -0.80 6.32
N TYR A 55 -7.98 0.51 6.49
CA TYR A 55 -7.04 1.37 7.24
C TYR A 55 -5.59 1.34 6.74
N CYS A 56 -5.40 1.08 5.46
CA CYS A 56 -4.08 1.10 4.84
C CYS A 56 -3.65 2.51 4.45
N SER A 57 -2.33 2.75 4.45
CA SER A 57 -1.73 3.93 3.82
C SER A 57 -0.96 3.53 2.56
N VAL A 58 -1.31 4.14 1.45
CA VAL A 58 -0.53 4.13 0.21
C VAL A 58 0.03 5.53 0.06
N GLU A 59 1.32 5.66 0.33
CA GLU A 59 1.94 6.97 0.47
C GLU A 59 2.31 7.59 -0.90
N ASP A 60 2.95 8.75 -0.86
CA ASP A 60 3.17 9.55 -2.06
C ASP A 60 3.95 8.79 -3.14
N ASN A 61 3.52 8.91 -4.39
CA ASN A 61 4.17 8.34 -5.58
C ASN A 61 4.32 6.81 -5.58
N CYS A 62 3.56 6.08 -4.76
CA CYS A 62 3.52 4.63 -4.81
C CYS A 62 2.87 4.15 -6.11
N VAL A 63 3.30 2.98 -6.58
CA VAL A 63 2.69 2.28 -7.72
C VAL A 63 2.23 0.90 -7.28
N ILE A 64 0.96 0.58 -7.52
CA ILE A 64 0.40 -0.76 -7.30
C ILE A 64 -0.22 -1.25 -8.60
N HIS A 65 0.20 -2.42 -9.05
CA HIS A 65 -0.27 -3.02 -10.30
C HIS A 65 -0.36 -4.55 -10.16
N ALA A 66 -1.11 -5.19 -11.06
CA ALA A 66 -1.27 -6.64 -11.13
C ALA A 66 -1.07 -7.15 -12.56
N ARG A 67 -0.80 -8.45 -12.71
CA ARG A 67 -0.69 -9.12 -14.02
C ARG A 67 -2.07 -9.49 -14.57
N PRO A 68 -2.18 -9.69 -15.89
CA PRO A 68 -3.43 -10.12 -16.52
C PRO A 68 -3.99 -11.40 -15.88
N GLY A 69 -5.25 -11.33 -15.41
CA GLY A 69 -5.96 -12.47 -14.83
C GLY A 69 -5.50 -12.88 -13.43
N GLU A 70 -4.62 -12.10 -12.80
CA GLU A 70 -4.14 -12.33 -11.44
C GLU A 70 -4.63 -11.23 -10.48
N GLN A 71 -4.37 -11.39 -9.19
CA GLN A 71 -4.77 -10.44 -8.16
C GLN A 71 -3.59 -10.06 -7.28
N THR A 72 -3.40 -8.76 -7.08
CA THR A 72 -2.56 -8.22 -6.01
C THR A 72 -3.41 -8.04 -4.76
N SER A 73 -3.06 -8.78 -3.70
CA SER A 73 -3.81 -8.80 -2.44
C SER A 73 -3.03 -8.13 -1.32
N ILE A 74 -3.65 -7.18 -0.64
CA ILE A 74 -3.06 -6.42 0.48
C ILE A 74 -4.06 -6.41 1.64
N GLY A 75 -3.61 -6.85 2.81
CA GLY A 75 -4.40 -6.95 4.03
C GLY A 75 -4.74 -5.60 4.66
N ASN A 76 -5.11 -5.64 5.93
CA ASN A 76 -5.52 -4.47 6.69
C ASN A 76 -4.33 -3.79 7.37
N TRP A 77 -4.44 -2.50 7.64
CA TRP A 77 -3.42 -1.75 8.37
C TRP A 77 -2.01 -1.84 7.75
N VAL A 78 -1.92 -2.09 6.46
CA VAL A 78 -0.64 -2.13 5.73
C VAL A 78 -0.17 -0.70 5.45
N THR A 79 1.12 -0.45 5.65
CA THR A 79 1.78 0.79 5.21
C THR A 79 2.61 0.51 3.97
N ILE A 80 2.34 1.24 2.89
CA ILE A 80 3.15 1.25 1.67
C ILE A 80 3.82 2.62 1.59
N GLY A 81 5.09 2.67 1.97
CA GLY A 81 5.88 3.90 2.12
C GLY A 81 6.17 4.60 0.80
N HIS A 82 6.43 5.90 0.89
CA HIS A 82 6.61 6.80 -0.25
C HIS A 82 7.47 6.20 -1.37
N GLY A 83 6.98 6.25 -2.59
CA GLY A 83 7.68 5.79 -3.79
C GLY A 83 7.86 4.27 -3.92
N ALA A 84 7.24 3.46 -3.06
CA ALA A 84 7.31 2.02 -3.18
C ALA A 84 6.56 1.51 -4.41
N VAL A 85 7.05 0.41 -4.98
CA VAL A 85 6.45 -0.26 -6.15
C VAL A 85 6.02 -1.66 -5.74
N ILE A 86 4.73 -1.94 -5.86
CA ILE A 86 4.11 -3.23 -5.59
C ILE A 86 3.60 -3.79 -6.91
N HIS A 87 4.13 -4.91 -7.34
CA HIS A 87 3.71 -5.52 -8.59
C HIS A 87 3.35 -6.99 -8.39
N ASN A 88 2.08 -7.30 -8.62
CA ASN A 88 1.53 -8.66 -8.69
C ASN A 88 1.92 -9.56 -7.49
N VAL A 89 1.85 -9.02 -6.29
CA VAL A 89 2.16 -9.78 -5.08
C VAL A 89 1.04 -10.79 -4.79
N GLU A 90 1.41 -11.97 -4.27
CA GLU A 90 0.43 -12.94 -3.83
C GLU A 90 -0.36 -12.41 -2.62
N MET A 91 0.36 -11.96 -1.60
CA MET A 91 -0.25 -11.34 -0.43
C MET A 91 0.73 -10.49 0.35
N ILE A 92 0.30 -9.31 0.78
CA ILE A 92 0.90 -8.54 1.87
C ILE A 92 -0.08 -8.64 3.03
N HIS A 93 0.30 -9.36 4.09
CA HIS A 93 -0.57 -9.60 5.24
C HIS A 93 -0.73 -8.35 6.14
N ASP A 94 -1.66 -8.46 7.08
CA ASP A 94 -2.05 -7.37 7.98
C ASP A 94 -0.84 -6.76 8.72
N TYR A 95 -0.91 -5.47 8.95
CA TYR A 95 0.10 -4.69 9.66
C TYR A 95 1.50 -4.65 9.04
N ALA A 96 1.74 -5.30 7.91
CA ALA A 96 3.04 -5.24 7.24
C ALA A 96 3.45 -3.80 6.90
N ILE A 97 4.76 -3.59 6.82
CA ILE A 97 5.36 -2.28 6.52
C ILE A 97 6.28 -2.45 5.30
N ILE A 98 5.95 -1.76 4.23
CA ILE A 98 6.79 -1.66 3.05
C ILE A 98 7.49 -0.30 3.10
N GLY A 99 8.80 -0.31 3.24
CA GLY A 99 9.63 0.88 3.37
C GLY A 99 9.64 1.75 2.11
N MET A 100 10.01 3.00 2.29
CA MET A 100 10.09 3.99 1.21
C MET A 100 10.99 3.51 0.07
N GLY A 101 10.52 3.63 -1.18
CA GLY A 101 11.27 3.23 -2.37
C GLY A 101 11.52 1.73 -2.51
N ALA A 102 10.93 0.89 -1.67
CA ALA A 102 11.06 -0.56 -1.80
C ALA A 102 10.33 -1.08 -3.05
N VAL A 103 10.83 -2.16 -3.61
CA VAL A 103 10.21 -2.87 -4.73
C VAL A 103 9.81 -4.27 -4.28
N VAL A 104 8.53 -4.61 -4.41
CA VAL A 104 8.01 -5.95 -4.09
C VAL A 104 7.49 -6.57 -5.37
N SER A 105 8.17 -7.63 -5.81
CA SER A 105 7.95 -8.24 -7.12
C SER A 105 6.89 -9.34 -7.10
N ASP A 106 6.56 -9.83 -8.28
CA ASP A 106 5.52 -10.83 -8.55
C ASP A 106 5.55 -12.01 -7.58
N TRP A 107 4.38 -12.41 -7.12
CA TRP A 107 4.13 -13.58 -6.26
C TRP A 107 4.91 -13.56 -4.95
N ALA A 108 5.44 -12.41 -4.54
CA ALA A 108 6.02 -12.28 -3.22
C ALA A 108 4.94 -12.41 -2.14
N LEU A 109 5.33 -13.01 -1.01
CA LEU A 109 4.47 -13.17 0.17
C LEU A 109 5.10 -12.43 1.34
N ILE A 110 4.40 -11.43 1.87
CA ILE A 110 4.87 -10.63 3.00
C ILE A 110 4.00 -10.94 4.21
N GLY A 111 4.61 -11.51 5.24
CA GLY A 111 3.92 -11.95 6.45
C GLY A 111 3.36 -10.81 7.30
N GLU A 112 2.49 -11.16 8.22
CA GLU A 112 1.91 -10.22 9.19
C GLU A 112 3.02 -9.54 10.01
N TRP A 113 2.94 -8.22 10.18
CA TRP A 113 3.97 -7.42 10.85
C TRP A 113 5.37 -7.53 10.25
N ALA A 114 5.53 -8.16 9.07
CA ALA A 114 6.82 -8.14 8.41
C ALA A 114 7.19 -6.74 7.92
N VAL A 115 8.48 -6.47 7.87
CA VAL A 115 9.03 -5.18 7.46
C VAL A 115 9.95 -5.38 6.26
N VAL A 116 9.63 -4.74 5.17
CA VAL A 116 10.54 -4.55 4.03
C VAL A 116 11.20 -3.20 4.21
N GLY A 117 12.51 -3.17 4.43
CA GLY A 117 13.25 -1.93 4.67
C GLY A 117 13.27 -1.00 3.46
N GLU A 118 13.62 0.26 3.70
CA GLU A 118 13.68 1.29 2.67
C GLU A 118 14.61 0.89 1.52
N GLY A 119 14.16 1.08 0.28
CA GLY A 119 14.91 0.75 -0.93
C GLY A 119 15.22 -0.73 -1.14
N ALA A 120 14.68 -1.62 -0.33
CA ALA A 120 14.88 -3.05 -0.50
C ALA A 120 14.15 -3.59 -1.73
N VAL A 121 14.71 -4.64 -2.35
CA VAL A 121 14.11 -5.32 -3.50
C VAL A 121 13.76 -6.77 -3.12
N VAL A 122 12.48 -7.01 -2.87
CA VAL A 122 11.93 -8.35 -2.66
C VAL A 122 11.75 -9.00 -4.02
N ARG A 123 12.40 -10.14 -4.21
CA ARG A 123 12.41 -10.85 -5.49
C ARG A 123 11.08 -11.56 -5.73
N GLN A 124 10.86 -11.89 -6.98
CA GLN A 124 9.75 -12.74 -7.42
C GLN A 124 9.66 -14.02 -6.58
N GLY A 125 8.45 -14.32 -6.08
CA GLY A 125 8.17 -15.50 -5.28
C GLY A 125 8.90 -15.57 -3.93
N GLN A 126 9.51 -14.46 -3.50
CA GLN A 126 10.20 -14.42 -2.21
C GLN A 126 9.19 -14.28 -1.07
N GLU A 127 9.36 -15.10 -0.06
CA GLU A 127 8.60 -15.00 1.19
C GLU A 127 9.40 -14.24 2.25
N ILE A 128 8.75 -13.28 2.90
CA ILE A 128 9.22 -12.65 4.13
C ILE A 128 8.32 -13.14 5.26
N PRO A 129 8.82 -13.94 6.20
CA PRO A 129 8.01 -14.52 7.26
C PRO A 129 7.38 -13.46 8.16
N PRO A 130 6.28 -13.80 8.87
CA PRO A 130 5.67 -12.89 9.83
C PRO A 130 6.69 -12.33 10.83
N GLU A 131 6.56 -11.05 11.16
CA GLU A 131 7.40 -10.34 12.13
C GLU A 131 8.89 -10.24 11.77
N HIS A 132 9.30 -10.66 10.59
CA HIS A 132 10.70 -10.55 10.14
C HIS A 132 10.97 -9.27 9.39
N ILE A 133 12.23 -8.86 9.42
CA ILE A 133 12.73 -7.68 8.72
C ILE A 133 13.57 -8.13 7.54
N ALA A 134 13.29 -7.63 6.35
CA ALA A 134 14.08 -7.90 5.15
C ALA A 134 14.65 -6.59 4.60
N VAL A 135 15.95 -6.56 4.28
CA VAL A 135 16.65 -5.35 3.81
C VAL A 135 17.61 -5.68 2.68
N GLY A 136 17.90 -4.68 1.87
CA GLY A 136 18.94 -4.72 0.83
C GLY A 136 18.43 -5.09 -0.56
N VAL A 137 19.37 -5.15 -1.52
CA VAL A 137 19.15 -5.45 -2.94
C VAL A 137 20.08 -6.60 -3.35
N PRO A 138 19.57 -7.84 -3.49
CA PRO A 138 18.22 -8.31 -3.18
C PRO A 138 17.95 -8.33 -1.66
N ALA A 139 16.68 -8.26 -1.29
CA ALA A 139 16.27 -8.28 0.11
C ALA A 139 16.66 -9.59 0.80
N LYS A 140 17.28 -9.47 1.98
CA LYS A 140 17.65 -10.58 2.84
C LYS A 140 16.89 -10.48 4.15
N VAL A 141 16.27 -11.58 4.56
CA VAL A 141 15.60 -11.69 5.85
C VAL A 141 16.65 -11.69 6.94
N LEU A 142 16.50 -10.82 7.94
CA LEU A 142 17.37 -10.76 9.10
C LEU A 142 16.92 -11.78 10.16
N GLU A 143 17.86 -12.21 11.02
CA GLU A 143 17.54 -13.04 12.19
C GLU A 143 16.70 -12.25 13.23
N LYS A 144 16.82 -10.92 13.20
CA LYS A 144 16.10 -10.03 14.12
C LYS A 144 14.63 -9.91 13.70
N THR A 145 13.73 -10.13 14.65
CA THR A 145 12.29 -9.94 14.51
C THR A 145 11.84 -8.57 15.03
N VAL A 146 10.63 -8.22 14.66
CA VAL A 146 9.95 -6.98 15.11
C VAL A 146 9.59 -7.11 16.59
N SER A 147 9.98 -6.13 17.42
CA SER A 147 9.65 -6.10 18.84
C SER A 147 8.25 -5.56 19.11
N GLU A 148 7.69 -5.88 20.27
CA GLU A 148 6.39 -5.30 20.69
C GLU A 148 6.44 -3.78 20.82
N GLU A 149 7.58 -3.21 21.21
CA GLU A 149 7.76 -1.76 21.26
C GLU A 149 7.69 -1.14 19.85
N TYR A 150 8.32 -1.80 18.87
CA TYR A 150 8.25 -1.40 17.46
C TYR A 150 6.81 -1.46 16.93
N LYS A 151 6.08 -2.54 17.21
CA LYS A 151 4.66 -2.68 16.82
C LYS A 151 3.81 -1.56 17.44
N ALA A 152 4.00 -1.27 18.73
CA ALA A 152 3.29 -0.20 19.41
C ALA A 152 3.59 1.19 18.80
N GLN A 153 4.84 1.44 18.40
CA GLN A 153 5.22 2.68 17.71
C GLN A 153 4.55 2.77 16.34
N TRP A 154 4.63 1.71 15.54
CA TRP A 154 4.04 1.70 14.20
C TRP A 154 2.51 1.74 14.21
N THR A 155 1.87 1.15 15.21
CA THR A 155 0.41 1.31 15.40
C THR A 155 0.02 2.78 15.51
N ARG A 156 0.81 3.60 16.23
CA ARG A 156 0.58 5.05 16.31
C ARG A 156 0.79 5.75 14.96
N PHE A 157 1.84 5.38 14.21
CA PHE A 157 2.08 5.95 12.89
C PHE A 157 0.96 5.59 11.90
N LYS A 158 0.52 4.34 11.88
CA LYS A 158 -0.60 3.89 11.07
C LYS A 158 -1.89 4.66 11.41
N GLN A 159 -2.17 4.86 12.70
CA GLN A 159 -3.32 5.65 13.15
C GLN A 159 -3.24 7.09 12.66
N THR A 160 -2.04 7.68 12.55
CA THR A 160 -1.86 9.03 12.00
C THR A 160 -2.41 9.13 10.58
N TYR A 161 -2.17 8.13 9.72
CA TYR A 161 -2.71 8.13 8.36
C TYR A 161 -4.23 7.94 8.31
N VAL A 162 -4.80 7.13 9.19
CA VAL A 162 -6.27 7.04 9.34
C VAL A 162 -6.86 8.39 9.75
N ASP A 163 -6.20 9.11 10.64
CA ASP A 163 -6.64 10.45 11.06
C ASP A 163 -6.44 11.47 9.94
N LEU A 164 -5.39 11.35 9.11
CA LEU A 164 -5.20 12.18 7.93
C LEU A 164 -6.32 11.95 6.90
N ALA A 165 -6.72 10.69 6.67
CA ALA A 165 -7.83 10.39 5.75
C ALA A 165 -9.13 11.14 6.13
N ARG A 166 -9.37 11.32 7.44
CA ARG A 166 -10.52 12.08 7.95
C ARG A 166 -10.34 13.60 7.84
N ARG A 167 -9.11 14.10 7.96
CA ARG A 167 -8.81 15.54 8.05
C ARG A 167 -8.60 16.19 6.69
N TYR A 168 -8.06 15.46 5.72
CA TYR A 168 -7.75 16.01 4.39
C TYR A 168 -8.96 16.57 3.64
N PRO A 169 -10.17 15.95 3.68
CA PRO A 169 -11.34 16.51 2.99
C PRO A 169 -11.69 17.95 3.37
N GLU A 170 -11.37 18.34 4.61
CA GLU A 170 -11.68 19.69 5.12
C GLU A 170 -10.42 20.58 5.22
N GLY A 171 -9.25 19.95 5.44
CA GLY A 171 -8.03 20.67 5.74
C GLY A 171 -7.13 20.96 4.54
N TRP A 172 -7.31 20.25 3.43
CA TRP A 172 -6.51 20.46 2.22
C TRP A 172 -7.23 21.39 1.25
N VAL A 173 -6.73 22.62 1.12
CA VAL A 173 -7.28 23.63 0.24
C VAL A 173 -6.19 24.10 -0.71
N PRO A 174 -6.34 23.90 -2.05
CA PRO A 174 -5.38 24.43 -3.02
C PRO A 174 -5.34 25.97 -2.95
N GLU A 175 -4.14 26.54 -2.90
CA GLU A 175 -3.99 27.97 -3.01
C GLU A 175 -4.32 28.42 -4.44
N GLY A 176 -5.22 29.38 -4.61
CA GLY A 176 -5.61 29.98 -5.89
C GLY A 176 -6.97 29.56 -6.41
N GLU A 177 -7.73 28.76 -5.68
CA GLU A 177 -9.14 28.46 -5.99
C GLU A 177 -10.13 29.22 -5.09
N GLY A 178 -9.74 30.40 -4.58
CA GLY A 178 -10.59 31.32 -3.79
C GLY A 178 -11.07 32.52 -4.58
#